data_10afa6235ca56c3c141abb5bbb3e7723
#
_entry.id   10afa6235ca56c3c141abb5bbb3e7723
#
_cell.length_a   1.000
_cell.length_b   1.000
_cell.length_c   1.000
_cell.angle_alpha   90.00
_cell.angle_beta   90.00
_cell.angle_gamma   90.00
#
_symmetry.space_group_name_H-M   'P 1'
#
loop_
_entity.id
_entity.type
_entity.pdbx_description
1 polymer ?
#
loop_
_entity_poly.entity_id
_entity_poly.type
_entity_poly.pdbx_seq_one_letter_code
_entity_poly.pdbx_strand_id
1 'polypeptide(L)'
;KYAVFGESYQTIGNVSLYGKIGYVNNRKQEVNWNGMTGDCWRGINLCDSVSGNQRSEQYQLSGAFSLPVSSHWLMGSRFDYLVDLNAKDTDPRNENQWMEWKITPGVGYECGSHRLGASIFYGNRKETVDYQNIGTHTTYPFFVSYPLGYFKTLPKGENIKWYYSAQEFGGFLQEEGVYGRFRLFQQIGGNLVRQNIVSDRIQNKKEGETDGWKLDYKGIGSLVSPLNRHEWSWKVLFDKSDSYDLLQQQEENMGTWHSSG
;
A
#
# COMPACT_ATOMS: atom_id res chain seq x y z
N LYS A 1 5.00 16.51 -12.08
CA LYS A 1 4.52 16.22 -10.72
C LYS A 1 4.55 17.48 -9.87
N TYR A 2 3.46 17.79 -9.17
CA TYR A 2 3.44 18.80 -8.10
C TYR A 2 2.72 18.22 -6.87
N ALA A 3 3.10 18.72 -5.69
CA ALA A 3 2.54 18.28 -4.44
C ALA A 3 2.46 19.44 -3.45
N VAL A 4 1.39 19.44 -2.65
CA VAL A 4 1.18 20.40 -1.57
C VAL A 4 0.87 19.59 -0.30
N PHE A 5 1.56 19.93 0.79
CA PHE A 5 1.35 19.28 2.09
C PHE A 5 1.19 20.35 3.17
N GLY A 6 0.29 20.09 4.09
CA GLY A 6 0.15 20.81 5.34
C GLY A 6 0.32 19.86 6.51
N GLU A 7 1.06 20.29 7.52
CA GLU A 7 1.35 19.50 8.72
C GLU A 7 1.17 20.36 9.96
N SER A 8 0.58 19.81 11.00
CA SER A 8 0.34 20.52 12.26
C SER A 8 0.61 19.61 13.45
N TYR A 9 1.27 20.18 14.45
CA TYR A 9 1.49 19.58 15.75
C TYR A 9 0.92 20.51 16.81
N GLN A 10 0.10 19.99 17.71
CA GLN A 10 -0.51 20.75 18.78
C GLN A 10 -0.45 19.96 20.08
N THR A 11 -0.35 20.67 21.20
CA THR A 11 -0.51 20.08 22.53
C THR A 11 -1.64 20.80 23.24
N ILE A 12 -2.66 20.06 23.66
CA ILE A 12 -3.82 20.58 24.39
C ILE A 12 -3.87 19.84 25.73
N GLY A 13 -3.53 20.57 26.80
CA GLY A 13 -3.31 19.96 28.10
C GLY A 13 -2.15 18.96 28.05
N ASN A 14 -2.43 17.69 28.33
CA ASN A 14 -1.45 16.60 28.26
C ASN A 14 -1.55 15.80 26.95
N VAL A 15 -2.45 16.14 26.02
CA VAL A 15 -2.64 15.42 24.77
C VAL A 15 -1.83 16.07 23.67
N SER A 16 -0.96 15.31 23.02
CA SER A 16 -0.28 15.72 21.81
C SER A 16 -1.08 15.26 20.59
N LEU A 17 -1.32 16.17 19.67
CA LEU A 17 -2.08 15.94 18.44
C LEU A 17 -1.17 16.17 17.23
N TYR A 18 -1.36 15.36 16.22
CA TYR A 18 -0.73 15.48 14.91
C TYR A 18 -1.79 15.43 13.83
N GLY A 19 -1.65 16.29 12.83
CA GLY A 19 -2.49 16.29 11.64
C GLY A 19 -1.66 16.55 10.40
N LYS A 20 -1.96 15.83 9.31
CA LYS A 20 -1.35 16.04 7.99
C LYS A 20 -2.41 15.93 6.92
N ILE A 21 -2.39 16.86 5.98
CA ILE A 21 -3.12 16.77 4.73
C ILE A 21 -2.15 16.90 3.56
N GLY A 22 -2.46 16.23 2.45
CA GLY A 22 -1.62 16.27 1.27
C GLY A 22 -2.44 16.12 -0.01
N TYR A 23 -2.00 16.82 -1.04
CA TYR A 23 -2.45 16.66 -2.40
C TYR A 23 -1.25 16.47 -3.31
N VAL A 24 -1.30 15.43 -4.15
CA VAL A 24 -0.26 15.15 -5.14
C VAL A 24 -0.92 14.97 -6.50
N ASN A 25 -0.46 15.74 -7.49
CA ASN A 25 -0.82 15.52 -8.89
C ASN A 25 0.42 15.02 -9.64
N ASN A 26 0.26 13.91 -10.32
CA ASN A 26 1.34 13.28 -11.06
C ASN A 26 0.88 12.94 -12.48
N ARG A 27 1.77 13.10 -13.45
CA ARG A 27 1.58 12.68 -14.82
C ARG A 27 2.73 11.77 -15.22
N LYS A 28 2.40 10.54 -15.63
CA LYS A 28 3.32 9.59 -16.22
C LYS A 28 3.11 9.61 -17.74
N GLN A 29 4.18 9.50 -18.51
CA GLN A 29 4.13 9.46 -19.96
C GLN A 29 4.43 8.05 -20.46
N GLU A 30 3.84 7.69 -21.60
CA GLU A 30 4.12 6.45 -22.31
C GLU A 30 3.96 5.18 -21.45
N VAL A 31 2.94 5.15 -20.60
CA VAL A 31 2.66 4.00 -19.75
C VAL A 31 1.96 2.92 -20.56
N ASN A 32 2.50 1.72 -20.55
CA ASN A 32 1.95 0.50 -21.10
C ASN A 32 2.19 -0.67 -20.15
N TRP A 33 1.49 -1.77 -20.34
CA TRP A 33 1.57 -3.00 -19.52
C TRP A 33 1.35 -2.76 -18.02
N ASN A 34 0.75 -1.65 -17.65
CA ASN A 34 0.41 -1.30 -16.28
C ASN A 34 -0.95 -0.60 -16.22
N GLY A 35 -1.97 -1.32 -15.83
CA GLY A 35 -3.31 -0.79 -15.62
C GLY A 35 -3.63 -0.48 -14.17
N MET A 36 -2.68 -0.69 -13.25
CA MET A 36 -2.89 -0.51 -11.82
C MET A 36 -2.35 0.86 -11.36
N THR A 37 -2.92 1.40 -10.28
CA THR A 37 -2.49 2.68 -9.72
C THR A 37 -1.10 2.58 -9.10
N GLY A 38 -0.77 1.47 -8.47
CA GLY A 38 0.51 1.23 -7.82
C GLY A 38 0.99 -0.22 -7.92
N ASP A 39 2.24 -0.44 -7.52
CA ASP A 39 2.89 -1.76 -7.56
C ASP A 39 2.59 -2.62 -6.31
N CYS A 40 1.56 -2.26 -5.56
CA CYS A 40 1.24 -2.90 -4.29
C CYS A 40 0.33 -4.13 -4.42
N TRP A 41 -0.23 -4.35 -5.60
CA TRP A 41 -0.98 -5.56 -5.88
C TRP A 41 -0.05 -6.66 -6.38
N ARG A 42 -0.15 -7.82 -5.75
CA ARG A 42 0.60 -9.01 -6.12
C ARG A 42 -0.33 -10.00 -6.81
N GLY A 43 0.22 -10.83 -7.66
CA GLY A 43 -0.51 -11.86 -8.37
C GLY A 43 -1.06 -11.37 -9.70
N ILE A 44 -2.37 -11.27 -9.82
CA ILE A 44 -3.06 -11.05 -11.09
C ILE A 44 -3.30 -9.54 -11.30
N ASN A 45 -2.82 -8.99 -12.42
CA ASN A 45 -2.99 -7.58 -12.75
C ASN A 45 -3.65 -7.42 -14.12
N LEU A 46 -4.59 -6.48 -14.20
CA LEU A 46 -5.21 -6.09 -15.46
C LEU A 46 -4.35 -5.02 -16.14
N CYS A 47 -4.06 -5.18 -17.42
CA CYS A 47 -3.22 -4.26 -18.17
C CYS A 47 -3.57 -4.23 -19.67
N ASP A 48 -2.95 -3.30 -20.40
CA ASP A 48 -3.00 -3.18 -21.84
C ASP A 48 -1.61 -2.91 -22.43
N SER A 49 -1.44 -3.13 -23.73
CA SER A 49 -0.16 -2.95 -24.44
C SER A 49 -0.01 -1.58 -25.11
N VAL A 50 -1.03 -0.76 -25.09
CA VAL A 50 -1.02 0.53 -25.79
C VAL A 50 -0.37 1.58 -24.92
N SER A 51 0.61 2.31 -25.44
CA SER A 51 1.26 3.41 -24.74
C SER A 51 0.32 4.61 -24.63
N GLY A 52 0.28 5.23 -23.48
CA GLY A 52 -0.52 6.43 -23.22
C GLY A 52 -0.05 7.19 -21.99
N ASN A 53 -0.55 8.41 -21.83
CA ASN A 53 -0.24 9.17 -20.62
C ASN A 53 -1.25 8.86 -19.53
N GLN A 54 -0.77 8.76 -18.31
CA GLN A 54 -1.60 8.61 -17.12
C GLN A 54 -1.51 9.85 -16.25
N ARG A 55 -2.66 10.28 -15.75
CA ARG A 55 -2.79 11.33 -14.74
C ARG A 55 -3.31 10.73 -13.45
N SER A 56 -2.63 11.04 -12.35
CA SER A 56 -2.99 10.60 -11.00
C SER A 56 -3.19 11.81 -10.10
N GLU A 57 -4.27 11.79 -9.32
CA GLU A 57 -4.60 12.79 -8.30
C GLU A 57 -4.77 12.07 -6.97
N GLN A 58 -3.84 12.33 -6.05
CA GLN A 58 -3.76 11.66 -4.77
C GLN A 58 -4.08 12.64 -3.63
N TYR A 59 -4.94 12.22 -2.73
CA TYR A 59 -5.33 12.92 -1.52
C TYR A 59 -4.89 12.10 -0.32
N GLN A 60 -4.20 12.74 0.63
CA GLN A 60 -3.69 12.11 1.84
C GLN A 60 -4.21 12.83 3.07
N LEU A 61 -4.65 12.07 4.05
CA LEU A 61 -5.03 12.55 5.36
C LEU A 61 -4.39 11.65 6.42
N SER A 62 -3.72 12.25 7.39
CA SER A 62 -3.24 11.53 8.57
C SER A 62 -3.60 12.30 9.83
N GLY A 63 -3.97 11.59 10.87
CA GLY A 63 -4.19 12.12 12.19
C GLY A 63 -3.60 11.19 13.24
N ALA A 64 -3.06 11.76 14.31
CA ALA A 64 -2.61 10.97 15.44
C ALA A 64 -2.81 11.73 16.75
N PHE A 65 -2.94 10.99 17.82
CA PHE A 65 -2.88 11.54 19.17
C PHE A 65 -2.00 10.68 20.06
N SER A 66 -1.45 11.31 21.07
CA SER A 66 -0.69 10.66 22.15
C SER A 66 -1.01 11.33 23.46
N LEU A 67 -1.22 10.55 24.49
CA LEU A 67 -1.49 11.04 25.83
C LEU A 67 -0.71 10.23 26.89
N PRO A 68 -0.12 10.87 27.91
CA PRO A 68 0.44 10.18 29.06
C PRO A 68 -0.68 9.63 29.93
N VAL A 69 -0.62 8.33 30.21
CA VAL A 69 -1.55 7.63 31.13
C VAL A 69 -0.98 7.64 32.54
N SER A 70 0.34 7.62 32.67
CA SER A 70 1.06 7.76 33.93
C SER A 70 2.43 8.42 33.68
N SER A 71 3.25 8.52 34.72
CA SER A 71 4.63 9.06 34.62
C SER A 71 5.54 8.30 33.64
N HIS A 72 5.20 7.06 33.31
CA HIS A 72 6.03 6.18 32.46
C HIS A 72 5.28 5.64 31.25
N TRP A 73 3.95 5.68 31.26
CA TRP A 73 3.14 5.09 30.23
C TRP A 73 2.48 6.13 29.33
N LEU A 74 2.61 5.93 28.03
CA LEU A 74 1.94 6.68 26.97
C LEU A 74 0.99 5.75 26.23
N MET A 75 -0.13 6.27 25.78
CA MET A 75 -0.99 5.60 24.82
C MET A 75 -1.31 6.55 23.67
N GLY A 76 -1.58 5.98 22.50
CA GLY A 76 -1.93 6.79 21.35
C GLY A 76 -2.49 5.96 20.21
N SER A 77 -2.93 6.65 19.20
CA SER A 77 -3.36 6.02 17.95
C SER A 77 -3.06 6.93 16.77
N ARG A 78 -2.84 6.31 15.62
CA ARG A 78 -2.68 6.98 14.34
C ARG A 78 -3.71 6.44 13.35
N PHE A 79 -4.28 7.32 12.56
CA PHE A 79 -5.12 7.01 11.42
C PHE A 79 -4.50 7.61 10.16
N ASP A 80 -4.38 6.81 9.13
CA ASP A 80 -3.92 7.23 7.81
C ASP A 80 -4.99 6.89 6.78
N TYR A 81 -5.24 7.81 5.84
CA TYR A 81 -6.18 7.66 4.75
C TYR A 81 -5.59 8.21 3.45
N LEU A 82 -5.78 7.47 2.37
CA LEU A 82 -5.28 7.83 1.06
C LEU A 82 -6.31 7.47 -0.01
N VAL A 83 -6.55 8.40 -0.92
CA VAL A 83 -7.31 8.16 -2.16
C VAL A 83 -6.43 8.57 -3.33
N ASP A 84 -6.41 7.77 -4.38
CA ASP A 84 -5.74 8.09 -5.64
C ASP A 84 -6.71 7.79 -6.80
N LEU A 85 -6.91 8.79 -7.64
CA LEU A 85 -7.67 8.70 -8.88
C LEU A 85 -6.67 8.71 -10.02
N ASN A 86 -6.62 7.63 -10.79
CA ASN A 86 -5.67 7.48 -11.89
C ASN A 86 -6.42 7.19 -13.19
N ALA A 87 -6.15 7.97 -14.23
CA ALA A 87 -6.79 7.81 -15.54
C ALA A 87 -5.77 7.90 -16.67
N LYS A 88 -5.96 7.05 -17.69
CA LYS A 88 -5.20 7.05 -18.95
C LYS A 88 -5.96 7.82 -20.03
N ASP A 89 -5.24 8.58 -20.86
CA ASP A 89 -5.84 9.42 -21.90
C ASP A 89 -5.98 8.74 -23.28
N THR A 90 -5.42 7.53 -23.42
CA THR A 90 -5.39 6.79 -24.69
C THR A 90 -6.09 5.44 -24.55
N ASP A 91 -6.88 5.05 -25.57
CA ASP A 91 -7.57 3.76 -25.59
C ASP A 91 -6.59 2.57 -25.68
N PRO A 92 -6.86 1.50 -24.95
CA PRO A 92 -7.90 1.34 -23.96
C PRO A 92 -7.62 2.19 -22.71
N ARG A 93 -8.65 2.91 -22.23
CA ARG A 93 -8.52 3.82 -21.08
C ARG A 93 -8.85 3.09 -19.81
N ASN A 94 -7.94 3.10 -18.87
CA ASN A 94 -8.26 2.72 -17.50
C ASN A 94 -8.58 3.96 -16.67
N GLU A 95 -9.62 3.84 -15.87
CA GLU A 95 -9.95 4.76 -14.79
C GLU A 95 -9.91 3.98 -13.49
N ASN A 96 -8.96 4.33 -12.63
CA ASN A 96 -8.74 3.62 -11.38
C ASN A 96 -9.14 4.51 -10.21
N GLN A 97 -9.77 3.90 -9.24
CA GLN A 97 -10.09 4.50 -7.95
C GLN A 97 -9.42 3.66 -6.86
N TRP A 98 -8.37 4.19 -6.28
CA TRP A 98 -7.66 3.61 -5.16
C TRP A 98 -8.09 4.24 -3.85
N MET A 99 -8.28 3.44 -2.84
CA MET A 99 -8.53 3.87 -1.46
C MET A 99 -7.76 2.98 -0.49
N GLU A 100 -7.09 3.61 0.44
CA GLU A 100 -6.41 2.91 1.53
C GLU A 100 -6.67 3.63 2.85
N TRP A 101 -6.90 2.88 3.92
CA TRP A 101 -6.91 3.41 5.27
C TRP A 101 -6.25 2.43 6.24
N LYS A 102 -5.67 3.00 7.30
CA LYS A 102 -4.99 2.24 8.35
C LYS A 102 -5.21 2.91 9.69
N ILE A 103 -5.50 2.12 10.72
CA ILE A 103 -5.53 2.53 12.11
C ILE A 103 -4.44 1.80 12.87
N THR A 104 -3.72 2.53 13.74
CA THR A 104 -2.54 2.02 14.45
C THR A 104 -2.59 2.48 15.91
N PRO A 105 -3.32 1.79 16.79
CA PRO A 105 -3.19 2.00 18.22
C PRO A 105 -1.84 1.50 18.74
N GLY A 106 -1.33 2.17 19.78
CA GLY A 106 -0.05 1.82 20.37
C GLY A 106 0.09 2.28 21.81
N VAL A 107 1.05 1.69 22.48
CA VAL A 107 1.47 2.04 23.84
C VAL A 107 2.97 2.28 23.88
N GLY A 108 3.39 3.19 24.72
CA GLY A 108 4.79 3.51 24.97
C GLY A 108 5.11 3.43 26.46
N TYR A 109 6.34 3.03 26.78
CA TYR A 109 6.88 3.01 28.11
C TYR A 109 8.22 3.74 28.17
N GLU A 110 8.34 4.70 29.06
CA GLU A 110 9.56 5.49 29.26
C GLU A 110 10.29 4.99 30.52
N CYS A 111 11.57 4.61 30.36
CA CYS A 111 12.43 4.13 31.41
C CYS A 111 13.82 4.80 31.31
N GLY A 112 14.01 5.87 32.06
CA GLY A 112 15.27 6.62 32.06
C GLY A 112 15.58 7.20 30.68
N SER A 113 16.66 6.73 30.06
CA SER A 113 17.10 7.14 28.72
C SER A 113 16.52 6.28 27.59
N HIS A 114 15.63 5.35 27.90
CA HIS A 114 15.02 4.42 26.96
C HIS A 114 13.52 4.68 26.81
N ARG A 115 13.05 4.52 25.61
CA ARG A 115 11.64 4.56 25.27
C ARG A 115 11.28 3.32 24.48
N LEU A 116 10.40 2.50 25.01
CA LEU A 116 9.89 1.29 24.37
C LEU A 116 8.50 1.55 23.81
N GLY A 117 8.18 1.02 22.66
CA GLY A 117 6.86 1.14 22.05
C GLY A 117 6.38 -0.19 21.49
N ALA A 118 5.07 -0.40 21.59
CA ALA A 118 4.38 -1.51 20.95
C ALA A 118 3.12 -0.98 20.26
N SER A 119 2.89 -1.41 19.03
CA SER A 119 1.71 -1.02 18.26
C SER A 119 1.19 -2.22 17.46
N ILE A 120 -0.11 -2.26 17.32
CA ILE A 120 -0.78 -3.12 16.35
C ILE A 120 -1.45 -2.24 15.30
N PHE A 121 -1.72 -2.77 14.12
CA PHE A 121 -2.45 -2.03 13.11
C PHE A 121 -3.38 -2.94 12.33
N TYR A 122 -4.44 -2.33 11.83
CA TYR A 122 -5.31 -2.88 10.84
C TYR A 122 -5.49 -1.89 9.70
N GLY A 123 -5.40 -2.38 8.48
CA GLY A 123 -5.57 -1.61 7.27
C GLY A 123 -6.46 -2.29 6.25
N ASN A 124 -7.10 -1.50 5.44
CA ASN A 124 -7.88 -1.96 4.29
C ASN A 124 -7.50 -1.15 3.06
N ARG A 125 -7.35 -1.83 1.95
CA ARG A 125 -6.96 -1.28 0.66
C ARG A 125 -7.92 -1.78 -0.40
N LYS A 126 -8.40 -0.88 -1.25
CA LYS A 126 -9.28 -1.21 -2.37
C LYS A 126 -8.85 -0.46 -3.61
N GLU A 127 -8.93 -1.12 -4.75
CA GLU A 127 -8.79 -0.49 -6.04
C GLU A 127 -9.88 -1.00 -6.97
N THR A 128 -10.56 -0.08 -7.63
CA THR A 128 -11.42 -0.38 -8.77
C THR A 128 -10.65 -0.02 -10.02
N VAL A 129 -10.50 -0.95 -10.93
CA VAL A 129 -9.88 -0.75 -12.25
C VAL A 129 -10.99 -0.90 -13.29
N ASP A 130 -11.31 0.19 -13.97
CA ASP A 130 -12.35 0.24 -15.01
C ASP A 130 -11.68 0.53 -16.36
N TYR A 131 -11.66 -0.46 -17.24
CA TYR A 131 -11.11 -0.34 -18.60
C TYR A 131 -12.24 -0.17 -19.62
N GLN A 132 -12.10 0.84 -20.47
CA GLN A 132 -13.07 1.18 -21.50
C GLN A 132 -12.36 1.42 -22.84
N ASN A 133 -12.97 0.94 -23.93
CA ASN A 133 -12.65 1.33 -25.29
C ASN A 133 -13.71 2.37 -25.74
N ILE A 134 -13.31 3.64 -25.84
CA ILE A 134 -14.20 4.76 -26.15
C ILE A 134 -14.20 5.05 -27.66
N GLY A 135 -13.08 4.77 -28.33
CA GLY A 135 -12.95 4.98 -29.77
C GLY A 135 -13.75 4.01 -30.60
N THR A 136 -14.40 4.50 -31.68
CA THR A 136 -15.31 3.72 -32.53
C THR A 136 -14.60 2.83 -33.58
N HIS A 137 -13.29 3.02 -33.80
CA HIS A 137 -12.61 2.41 -34.96
C HIS A 137 -11.60 1.32 -34.62
N THR A 138 -11.12 1.23 -33.39
CA THR A 138 -10.11 0.23 -33.02
C THR A 138 -10.37 -0.26 -31.59
N THR A 139 -10.68 -1.54 -31.48
CA THR A 139 -10.76 -2.19 -30.18
C THR A 139 -9.43 -2.87 -29.89
N TYR A 140 -8.81 -2.50 -28.78
CA TYR A 140 -7.59 -3.11 -28.32
C TYR A 140 -7.88 -4.23 -27.32
N PRO A 141 -7.07 -5.29 -27.30
CA PRO A 141 -7.22 -6.33 -26.30
C PRO A 141 -6.75 -5.86 -24.94
N PHE A 142 -7.40 -6.34 -23.89
CA PHE A 142 -6.92 -6.29 -22.53
C PHE A 142 -6.16 -7.57 -22.21
N PHE A 143 -5.25 -7.46 -21.26
CA PHE A 143 -4.46 -8.58 -20.80
C PHE A 143 -4.58 -8.74 -19.30
N VAL A 144 -4.65 -9.97 -18.86
CA VAL A 144 -4.44 -10.34 -17.47
C VAL A 144 -3.02 -10.83 -17.37
N SER A 145 -2.20 -10.14 -16.62
CA SER A 145 -0.82 -10.51 -16.32
C SER A 145 -0.76 -11.32 -15.03
N TYR A 146 -0.05 -12.43 -15.07
CA TYR A 146 0.18 -13.36 -13.97
C TYR A 146 1.64 -13.32 -13.53
N PRO A 147 1.98 -13.80 -12.34
CA PRO A 147 3.36 -14.03 -11.94
C PRO A 147 4.12 -14.87 -12.97
N LEU A 148 5.43 -14.72 -13.01
CA LEU A 148 6.34 -15.42 -13.93
C LEU A 148 6.18 -15.04 -15.43
N GLY A 149 5.55 -13.90 -15.72
CA GLY A 149 5.45 -13.37 -17.08
C GLY A 149 4.40 -14.06 -17.97
N TYR A 150 3.56 -14.90 -17.41
CA TYR A 150 2.41 -15.44 -18.14
C TYR A 150 1.32 -14.36 -18.26
N PHE A 151 0.63 -14.34 -19.40
CA PHE A 151 -0.51 -13.43 -19.59
C PHE A 151 -1.61 -14.12 -20.42
N LYS A 152 -2.85 -13.68 -20.18
CA LYS A 152 -4.04 -14.12 -20.91
C LYS A 152 -4.66 -12.92 -21.60
N THR A 153 -4.99 -13.07 -22.87
CA THR A 153 -5.74 -12.05 -23.61
C THR A 153 -7.23 -12.18 -23.30
N LEU A 154 -7.84 -11.05 -22.96
CA LEU A 154 -9.30 -10.97 -22.81
C LEU A 154 -9.98 -10.63 -24.13
N PRO A 155 -11.28 -10.95 -24.31
CA PRO A 155 -12.02 -10.62 -25.51
C PRO A 155 -11.98 -9.12 -25.82
N LYS A 156 -11.90 -8.81 -27.12
CA LYS A 156 -11.90 -7.42 -27.59
C LYS A 156 -13.29 -6.80 -27.47
N GLY A 157 -13.33 -5.49 -27.21
CA GLY A 157 -14.54 -4.69 -27.31
C GLY A 157 -15.45 -4.69 -26.08
N GLU A 158 -15.13 -5.45 -25.04
CA GLU A 158 -15.86 -5.40 -23.78
C GLU A 158 -15.25 -4.38 -22.82
N ASN A 159 -16.08 -3.62 -22.13
CA ASN A 159 -15.63 -2.88 -20.96
C ASN A 159 -15.39 -3.86 -19.82
N ILE A 160 -14.33 -3.67 -19.05
CA ILE A 160 -13.91 -4.61 -18.02
C ILE A 160 -13.70 -3.85 -16.73
N LYS A 161 -14.38 -4.29 -15.69
CA LYS A 161 -14.23 -3.71 -14.36
C LYS A 161 -13.82 -4.77 -13.35
N TRP A 162 -12.71 -4.50 -12.68
CA TRP A 162 -12.16 -5.37 -11.66
C TRP A 162 -12.05 -4.64 -10.34
N TYR A 163 -12.27 -5.40 -9.28
CA TYR A 163 -12.21 -4.94 -7.90
C TYR A 163 -11.12 -5.70 -7.17
N TYR A 164 -10.15 -4.97 -6.70
CA TYR A 164 -9.10 -5.45 -5.84
C TYR A 164 -9.38 -5.00 -4.41
N SER A 165 -9.25 -5.90 -3.46
CA SER A 165 -9.37 -5.58 -2.05
C SER A 165 -8.31 -6.31 -1.25
N ALA A 166 -7.67 -5.63 -0.31
CA ALA A 166 -6.72 -6.24 0.60
C ALA A 166 -6.98 -5.80 2.03
N GLN A 167 -6.85 -6.75 2.94
CA GLN A 167 -6.85 -6.52 4.38
C GLN A 167 -5.45 -6.79 4.90
N GLU A 168 -4.98 -5.91 5.76
CA GLU A 168 -3.66 -6.00 6.38
C GLU A 168 -3.82 -5.92 7.89
N PHE A 169 -3.22 -6.88 8.59
CA PHE A 169 -3.14 -6.89 10.05
C PHE A 169 -1.70 -7.12 10.47
N GLY A 170 -1.21 -6.33 11.41
CA GLY A 170 0.17 -6.47 11.86
C GLY A 170 0.48 -5.69 13.13
N GLY A 171 1.76 -5.61 13.43
CA GLY A 171 2.24 -4.87 14.58
C GLY A 171 3.74 -4.67 14.52
N PHE A 172 4.22 -3.85 15.43
CA PHE A 172 5.65 -3.59 15.58
C PHE A 172 6.01 -3.28 17.03
N LEU A 173 7.23 -3.65 17.37
CA LEU A 173 7.92 -3.26 18.59
C LEU A 173 9.03 -2.29 18.21
N GLN A 174 9.22 -1.26 19.01
CA GLN A 174 10.26 -0.26 18.78
C GLN A 174 10.95 0.13 20.07
N GLU A 175 12.20 0.49 19.94
CA GLU A 175 13.02 1.03 21.00
C GLU A 175 13.73 2.28 20.50
N GLU A 176 13.75 3.29 21.33
CA GLU A 176 14.63 4.45 21.23
C GLU A 176 15.45 4.53 22.50
N GLY A 177 16.78 4.53 22.37
CA GLY A 177 17.70 4.57 23.49
C GLY A 177 18.80 5.62 23.29
N VAL A 178 19.21 6.25 24.39
CA VAL A 178 20.33 7.18 24.42
C VAL A 178 21.46 6.60 25.29
N TYR A 179 22.60 6.31 24.67
CA TYR A 179 23.77 5.69 25.27
C TYR A 179 24.95 6.69 25.22
N GLY A 180 24.95 7.64 26.13
CA GLY A 180 25.91 8.73 26.13
C GLY A 180 25.77 9.63 24.89
N ARG A 181 26.74 9.55 23.97
CA ARG A 181 26.72 10.30 22.69
C ARG A 181 26.07 9.52 21.54
N PHE A 182 25.73 8.27 21.76
CA PHE A 182 25.11 7.41 20.78
C PHE A 182 23.61 7.37 21.03
N ARG A 183 22.82 7.59 19.96
CA ARG A 183 21.36 7.40 19.96
C ARG A 183 21.04 6.27 19.01
N LEU A 184 20.18 5.36 19.45
CA LEU A 184 19.73 4.23 18.68
C LEU A 184 18.22 4.22 18.63
N PHE A 185 17.66 4.13 17.44
CA PHE A 185 16.27 3.75 17.22
C PHE A 185 16.26 2.41 16.48
N GLN A 186 15.42 1.49 16.92
CA GLN A 186 15.21 0.23 16.23
C GLN A 186 13.75 -0.18 16.29
N GLN A 187 13.31 -0.85 15.25
CA GLN A 187 11.95 -1.37 15.12
C GLN A 187 11.99 -2.73 14.44
N ILE A 188 11.27 -3.69 15.02
CA ILE A 188 10.91 -4.95 14.40
C ILE A 188 9.40 -4.97 14.20
N GLY A 189 8.94 -5.33 13.02
CA GLY A 189 7.53 -5.37 12.67
C GLY A 189 7.19 -6.54 11.78
N GLY A 190 5.91 -6.87 11.74
CA GLY A 190 5.40 -7.88 10.83
C GLY A 190 3.92 -7.67 10.54
N ASN A 191 3.49 -8.18 9.39
CA ASN A 191 2.10 -8.11 8.97
C ASN A 191 1.69 -9.33 8.14
N LEU A 192 0.40 -9.60 8.18
CA LEU A 192 -0.31 -10.54 7.34
C LEU A 192 -1.16 -9.73 6.36
N VAL A 193 -1.20 -10.15 5.12
CA VAL A 193 -2.00 -9.53 4.06
C VAL A 193 -2.83 -10.60 3.38
N ARG A 194 -4.12 -10.34 3.25
CA ARG A 194 -5.03 -11.11 2.41
C ARG A 194 -5.63 -10.23 1.35
N GLN A 195 -5.48 -10.64 0.09
CA GLN A 195 -5.97 -9.90 -1.07
C GLN A 195 -6.97 -10.76 -1.85
N ASN A 196 -8.06 -10.13 -2.30
CA ASN A 196 -9.05 -10.75 -3.16
C ASN A 196 -9.21 -9.91 -4.43
N ILE A 197 -9.44 -10.60 -5.55
CA ILE A 197 -9.67 -10.02 -6.86
C ILE A 197 -11.00 -10.54 -7.39
N VAL A 198 -11.89 -9.61 -7.77
CA VAL A 198 -13.24 -9.92 -8.26
C VAL A 198 -13.46 -9.16 -9.56
N SER A 199 -13.99 -9.84 -10.59
CA SER A 199 -14.42 -9.21 -11.84
C SER A 199 -15.95 -9.09 -11.89
N ASP A 200 -16.47 -8.07 -12.57
CA ASP A 200 -17.90 -7.90 -12.80
C ASP A 200 -18.41 -8.62 -14.06
N ARG A 201 -17.53 -9.27 -14.83
CA ARG A 201 -17.89 -9.95 -16.10
C ARG A 201 -18.96 -11.02 -15.95
N ILE A 202 -19.00 -11.71 -14.83
CA ILE A 202 -19.99 -12.75 -14.52
C ILE A 202 -20.33 -12.66 -13.04
N GLN A 203 -21.36 -11.92 -12.66
CA GLN A 203 -21.92 -11.88 -11.29
C GLN A 203 -20.89 -11.78 -10.16
N ASN A 204 -19.95 -10.83 -10.25
CA ASN A 204 -18.90 -10.62 -9.25
C ASN A 204 -18.06 -11.89 -9.00
N LYS A 205 -17.60 -12.50 -10.06
CA LYS A 205 -16.78 -13.70 -9.99
C LYS A 205 -15.44 -13.43 -9.33
N LYS A 206 -15.07 -14.25 -8.36
CA LYS A 206 -13.74 -14.25 -7.77
C LYS A 206 -12.73 -14.76 -8.82
N GLU A 207 -11.76 -13.93 -9.16
CA GLU A 207 -10.71 -14.25 -10.15
C GLU A 207 -9.43 -14.74 -9.47
N GLY A 208 -9.15 -14.28 -8.26
CA GLY A 208 -7.94 -14.71 -7.55
C GLY A 208 -7.90 -14.29 -6.08
N GLU A 209 -6.96 -14.88 -5.39
CA GLU A 209 -6.64 -14.60 -3.99
C GLU A 209 -5.14 -14.63 -3.78
N THR A 210 -4.64 -13.75 -2.92
CA THR A 210 -3.23 -13.75 -2.51
C THR A 210 -3.16 -13.59 -1.01
N ASP A 211 -2.53 -14.54 -0.34
CA ASP A 211 -2.16 -14.46 1.06
C ASP A 211 -0.65 -14.22 1.17
N GLY A 212 -0.25 -13.39 2.12
CA GLY A 212 1.16 -13.10 2.32
C GLY A 212 1.48 -12.66 3.73
N TRP A 213 2.76 -12.73 4.06
CA TRP A 213 3.30 -12.18 5.28
C TRP A 213 4.58 -11.40 4.99
N LYS A 214 4.88 -10.48 5.88
CA LYS A 214 6.05 -9.63 5.82
C LYS A 214 6.62 -9.46 7.20
N LEU A 215 7.94 -9.55 7.32
CA LEU A 215 8.70 -9.23 8.51
C LEU A 215 9.73 -8.16 8.15
N ASP A 216 9.77 -7.09 8.90
CA ASP A 216 10.75 -6.03 8.70
C ASP A 216 11.50 -5.68 9.98
N TYR A 217 12.77 -5.42 9.84
CA TYR A 217 13.63 -4.87 10.87
C TYR A 217 14.33 -3.63 10.33
N LYS A 218 14.21 -2.52 11.04
CA LYS A 218 14.89 -1.28 10.69
C LYS A 218 15.53 -0.63 11.92
N GLY A 219 16.59 0.09 11.68
CA GLY A 219 17.22 0.86 12.73
C GLY A 219 17.91 2.11 12.20
N ILE A 220 18.10 3.06 13.11
CA ILE A 220 18.83 4.30 12.88
C ILE A 220 19.76 4.50 14.08
N GLY A 221 21.05 4.54 13.81
CA GLY A 221 22.05 4.90 14.80
C GLY A 221 22.60 6.28 14.52
N SER A 222 22.76 7.12 15.53
CA SER A 222 23.42 8.42 15.40
C SER A 222 24.45 8.63 16.49
N LEU A 223 25.64 9.05 16.11
CA LEU A 223 26.71 9.47 17.00
C LEU A 223 26.88 10.99 16.89
N VAL A 224 26.68 11.67 18.00
CA VAL A 224 26.81 13.14 18.07
C VAL A 224 28.12 13.49 18.78
N SER A 225 29.02 14.17 18.07
CA SER A 225 30.23 14.78 18.62
C SER A 225 30.11 16.33 18.56
N PRO A 226 30.98 17.06 19.27
CA PRO A 226 30.92 18.54 19.25
C PRO A 226 31.07 19.17 17.87
N LEU A 227 31.71 18.46 16.92
CA LEU A 227 32.02 18.96 15.58
C LEU A 227 31.26 18.24 14.48
N ASN A 228 30.80 17.00 14.73
CA ASN A 228 30.21 16.16 13.68
C ASN A 228 29.03 15.34 14.21
N ARG A 229 28.08 15.07 13.34
CA ARG A 229 27.02 14.09 13.55
C ARG A 229 27.14 13.01 12.45
N HIS A 230 27.27 11.76 12.88
CA HIS A 230 27.24 10.60 12.00
C HIS A 230 25.92 9.89 12.19
N GLU A 231 25.26 9.51 11.09
CA GLU A 231 23.99 8.80 11.10
C GLU A 231 24.08 7.61 10.15
N TRP A 232 23.62 6.44 10.62
CA TRP A 232 23.52 5.21 9.86
C TRP A 232 22.10 4.70 9.93
N SER A 233 21.61 4.20 8.82
CA SER A 233 20.32 3.53 8.77
C SER A 233 20.45 2.18 8.10
N TRP A 234 19.67 1.20 8.58
CA TRP A 234 19.58 -0.12 7.97
C TRP A 234 18.15 -0.60 7.93
N LYS A 235 17.86 -1.44 6.96
CA LYS A 235 16.56 -2.09 6.82
C LYS A 235 16.76 -3.48 6.26
N VAL A 236 16.17 -4.47 6.93
CA VAL A 236 16.09 -5.86 6.47
C VAL A 236 14.62 -6.19 6.29
N LEU A 237 14.30 -6.84 5.19
CA LEU A 237 12.93 -7.19 4.81
C LEU A 237 12.90 -8.65 4.39
N PHE A 238 11.99 -9.41 4.99
CA PHE A 238 11.60 -10.74 4.55
C PHE A 238 10.11 -10.69 4.21
N ASP A 239 9.75 -11.19 3.04
CA ASP A 239 8.35 -11.29 2.65
C ASP A 239 8.11 -12.56 1.84
N LYS A 240 6.91 -13.11 1.98
CA LYS A 240 6.40 -14.24 1.22
C LYS A 240 4.95 -13.98 0.85
N SER A 241 4.58 -14.35 -0.36
CA SER A 241 3.19 -14.34 -0.80
C SER A 241 2.90 -15.57 -1.62
N ASP A 242 1.73 -16.15 -1.39
CA ASP A 242 1.18 -17.24 -2.16
C ASP A 242 -0.07 -16.71 -2.87
N SER A 243 -0.11 -16.85 -4.20
CA SER A 243 -1.21 -16.35 -5.03
C SER A 243 -1.92 -17.51 -5.70
N TYR A 244 -3.23 -17.48 -5.68
CA TYR A 244 -4.11 -18.47 -6.27
C TYR A 244 -4.96 -17.80 -7.34
N ASP A 245 -4.95 -18.35 -8.54
CA ASP A 245 -5.82 -17.95 -9.64
C ASP A 245 -6.87 -19.03 -9.88
N LEU A 246 -8.11 -18.59 -10.05
CA LEU A 246 -9.22 -19.46 -10.41
C LEU A 246 -9.36 -19.48 -11.95
N LEU A 247 -8.57 -20.30 -12.62
CA LEU A 247 -8.71 -20.55 -14.06
C LEU A 247 -10.01 -21.33 -14.30
N GLN A 248 -11.06 -20.67 -14.80
CA GLN A 248 -12.15 -21.37 -15.45
C GLN A 248 -11.75 -21.70 -16.89
N GLN A 249 -11.39 -22.94 -17.13
CA GLN A 249 -11.51 -23.47 -18.50
C GLN A 249 -13.00 -23.65 -18.80
N GLN A 250 -13.43 -23.16 -19.96
CA GLN A 250 -14.72 -23.55 -20.51
C GLN A 250 -14.74 -25.08 -20.53
N GLU A 251 -15.74 -25.63 -19.89
CA GLU A 251 -16.06 -27.06 -19.87
C GLU A 251 -15.00 -27.96 -19.21
N GLU A 252 -15.19 -28.29 -17.97
CA GLU A 252 -14.79 -29.48 -17.23
C GLU A 252 -13.72 -29.43 -16.15
N ASN A 253 -12.83 -28.45 -15.99
CA ASN A 253 -11.95 -28.50 -14.82
C ASN A 253 -11.56 -27.13 -14.30
N MET A 254 -11.91 -26.82 -13.07
CA MET A 254 -11.29 -25.74 -12.31
C MET A 254 -9.87 -26.17 -11.93
N GLY A 255 -8.88 -25.57 -12.57
CA GLY A 255 -7.49 -25.68 -12.15
C GLY A 255 -7.12 -24.52 -11.21
N THR A 256 -6.49 -24.80 -10.11
CA THR A 256 -5.85 -23.81 -9.26
C THR A 256 -4.39 -23.65 -9.65
N TRP A 257 -3.99 -22.42 -9.93
CA TRP A 257 -2.59 -22.07 -10.10
C TRP A 257 -2.01 -21.62 -8.76
N HIS A 258 -0.88 -22.18 -8.38
CA HIS A 258 -0.14 -21.79 -7.19
C HIS A 258 1.21 -21.21 -7.60
N SER A 259 1.48 -19.94 -7.26
CA SER A 259 2.82 -19.37 -7.35
C SER A 259 3.28 -18.95 -5.97
N SER A 260 4.39 -19.52 -5.50
CA SER A 260 5.13 -19.06 -4.33
C SER A 260 6.35 -18.28 -4.81
N GLY A 261 6.47 -17.03 -4.38
CA GLY A 261 7.63 -16.17 -4.64
C GLY A 261 8.43 -15.92 -3.37
#